data_2d4fa7a571a6a68aea99101123d8e4c4
#
_entry.id   2d4fa7a571a6a68aea99101123d8e4c4
#
_cell.length_a   1.000
_cell.length_b   1.000
_cell.length_c   1.000
_cell.angle_alpha   90.00
_cell.angle_beta   90.00
_cell.angle_gamma   90.00
#
_symmetry.space_group_name_H-M   'P 1'
#
loop_
_entity.id
_entity.type
_entity.pdbx_description
1 polymer ?
#
loop_
_entity_poly.entity_id
_entity_poly.type
_entity_poly.pdbx_seq_one_letter_code
_entity_poly.pdbx_strand_id
1 'polypeptide(L)'
;VTAHEKDINKALGEDLGKSSFESYMCETGLVLNELTHMIRNVDEYAEEQDVHTPMSQFAARSYKKPVPYGVVLVMSPWNYPFLLSIEPLIDALAAGNTVILKPSAYSPATTTLIQTLARECFEPELVSVVTGGRDENTHLLNQHFDYIFFTGSQHVGREVMAKASQFLTPVTLELGGKSPCIVDR
;
A
#
# COMPACT_ATOMS: atom_id res chain seq x y z
N VAL A 1 1.01 -0.59 15.70
CA VAL A 1 1.65 -1.87 15.35
C VAL A 1 2.19 -2.53 16.62
N THR A 2 3.16 -1.95 17.33
CA THR A 2 3.81 -2.57 18.50
C THR A 2 2.82 -2.93 19.61
N ALA A 3 1.85 -2.08 19.92
CA ALA A 3 0.82 -2.33 20.93
C ALA A 3 -0.11 -3.52 20.58
N HIS A 4 -0.27 -3.83 19.31
CA HIS A 4 -1.16 -4.88 18.76
C HIS A 4 -0.41 -6.09 18.19
N GLU A 5 0.86 -6.28 18.51
CA GLU A 5 1.67 -7.39 17.97
C GLU A 5 1.02 -8.76 18.19
N LYS A 6 0.41 -8.97 19.37
CA LYS A 6 -0.30 -10.22 19.68
C LYS A 6 -1.54 -10.43 18.82
N ASP A 7 -2.27 -9.37 18.52
CA ASP A 7 -3.47 -9.43 17.69
C ASP A 7 -3.10 -9.66 16.23
N ILE A 8 -2.00 -9.05 15.76
CA ILE A 8 -1.45 -9.28 14.43
C ILE A 8 -1.01 -10.75 14.28
N ASN A 9 -0.23 -11.26 15.23
CA ASN A 9 0.22 -12.65 15.21
C ASN A 9 -0.97 -13.63 15.23
N LYS A 10 -2.02 -13.32 15.99
CA LYS A 10 -3.24 -14.13 16.04
C LYS A 10 -3.95 -14.14 14.70
N ALA A 11 -4.18 -12.96 14.09
CA ALA A 11 -4.87 -12.84 12.82
C ALA A 11 -4.12 -13.55 11.68
N LEU A 12 -2.79 -13.40 11.60
CA LEU A 12 -1.95 -14.09 10.63
C LEU A 12 -1.90 -15.60 10.86
N GLY A 13 -1.97 -16.04 12.11
CA GLY A 13 -2.10 -17.45 12.47
C GLY A 13 -3.45 -18.03 12.03
N GLU A 14 -4.55 -17.29 12.20
CA GLU A 14 -5.90 -17.71 11.78
C GLU A 14 -6.04 -17.79 10.25
N ASP A 15 -5.52 -16.82 9.52
CA ASP A 15 -5.67 -16.75 8.07
C ASP A 15 -4.69 -17.69 7.32
N LEU A 16 -3.44 -17.80 7.79
CA LEU A 16 -2.34 -18.42 7.04
C LEU A 16 -1.57 -19.49 7.80
N GLY A 17 -1.90 -19.75 9.07
CA GLY A 17 -1.16 -20.68 9.91
C GLY A 17 0.25 -20.22 10.29
N LYS A 18 0.56 -18.94 10.12
CA LYS A 18 1.88 -18.38 10.45
C LYS A 18 2.17 -18.45 11.93
N SER A 19 3.37 -18.90 12.30
CA SER A 19 3.86 -18.80 13.67
C SER A 19 4.17 -17.33 14.02
N SER A 20 4.23 -17.00 15.32
CA SER A 20 4.60 -15.64 15.75
C SER A 20 5.97 -15.21 15.24
N PHE A 21 6.93 -16.16 15.13
CA PHE A 21 8.24 -15.89 14.57
C PHE A 21 8.16 -15.54 13.09
N GLU A 22 7.42 -16.31 12.31
CA GLU A 22 7.23 -16.06 10.87
C GLU A 22 6.45 -14.77 10.63
N SER A 23 5.39 -14.51 11.40
CA SER A 23 4.62 -13.24 11.34
C SER A 23 5.52 -12.04 11.59
N TYR A 24 6.43 -12.10 12.57
CA TYR A 24 7.36 -11.03 12.83
C TYR A 24 8.39 -10.88 11.70
N MET A 25 9.04 -11.98 11.31
CA MET A 25 10.13 -11.96 10.31
C MET A 25 9.65 -11.53 8.92
N CYS A 26 8.44 -11.93 8.53
CA CYS A 26 7.96 -11.73 7.16
C CYS A 26 6.96 -10.58 7.02
N GLU A 27 6.43 -10.05 8.12
CA GLU A 27 5.41 -8.99 8.06
C GLU A 27 5.63 -7.89 9.10
N THR A 28 5.37 -8.15 10.39
CA THR A 28 5.36 -7.10 11.42
C THR A 28 6.70 -6.39 11.56
N GLY A 29 7.80 -7.14 11.52
CA GLY A 29 9.15 -6.58 11.63
C GLY A 29 9.53 -5.69 10.43
N LEU A 30 9.10 -6.06 9.23
CA LEU A 30 9.32 -5.27 8.02
C LEU A 30 8.51 -3.96 8.07
N VAL A 31 7.24 -4.02 8.46
CA VAL A 31 6.40 -2.83 8.68
C VAL A 31 7.01 -1.88 9.71
N LEU A 32 7.54 -2.41 10.83
CA LEU A 32 8.21 -1.58 11.86
C LEU A 32 9.49 -0.93 11.33
N ASN A 33 10.22 -1.65 10.47
CA ASN A 33 11.41 -1.11 9.84
C ASN A 33 11.05 0.05 8.88
N GLU A 34 10.04 -0.15 8.04
CA GLU A 34 9.55 0.89 7.11
C GLU A 34 9.02 2.12 7.85
N LEU A 35 8.18 1.94 8.87
CA LEU A 35 7.75 3.03 9.75
C LEU A 35 8.93 3.82 10.32
N THR A 36 9.95 3.11 10.80
CA THR A 36 11.14 3.75 11.37
C THR A 36 11.92 4.52 10.30
N HIS A 37 12.03 3.95 9.11
CA HIS A 37 12.68 4.58 7.96
C HIS A 37 11.96 5.86 7.54
N MET A 38 10.63 5.80 7.35
CA MET A 38 9.83 6.95 6.94
C MET A 38 9.84 8.08 7.98
N ILE A 39 9.67 7.75 9.27
CA ILE A 39 9.73 8.76 10.34
C ILE A 39 11.07 9.52 10.35
N ARG A 40 12.17 8.85 9.99
CA ARG A 40 13.50 9.47 9.99
C ARG A 40 13.80 10.30 8.75
N ASN A 41 13.19 9.97 7.62
CA ASN A 41 13.60 10.51 6.32
C ASN A 41 12.52 11.33 5.61
N VAL A 42 11.27 11.36 6.11
CA VAL A 42 10.15 12.02 5.41
C VAL A 42 10.41 13.51 5.15
N ASP A 43 11.05 14.21 6.07
CA ASP A 43 11.39 15.62 5.90
C ASP A 43 12.37 15.82 4.74
N GLU A 44 13.40 14.97 4.61
CA GLU A 44 14.36 14.98 3.50
C GLU A 44 13.67 14.68 2.16
N TYR A 45 12.74 13.71 2.15
CA TYR A 45 12.00 13.35 0.94
C TYR A 45 11.03 14.46 0.47
N ALA A 46 10.57 15.30 1.41
CA ALA A 46 9.68 16.42 1.11
C ALA A 46 10.42 17.69 0.64
N GLU A 47 11.76 17.74 0.75
CA GLU A 47 12.55 18.92 0.39
C GLU A 47 12.54 19.22 -1.11
N GLU A 48 12.57 20.51 -1.43
CA GLU A 48 12.79 21.00 -2.79
C GLU A 48 14.22 20.73 -3.23
N GLN A 49 14.40 20.14 -4.41
CA GLN A 49 15.69 19.84 -4.99
C GLN A 49 16.01 20.82 -6.10
N ASP A 50 17.04 21.66 -5.93
CA ASP A 50 17.52 22.53 -6.97
C ASP A 50 18.03 21.74 -8.18
N VAL A 51 17.69 22.18 -9.37
CA VAL A 51 18.15 21.61 -10.63
C VAL A 51 18.79 22.70 -11.51
N HIS A 52 19.60 22.27 -12.49
CA HIS A 52 20.28 23.19 -13.38
C HIS A 52 19.28 24.12 -14.13
N THR A 53 19.49 25.42 -13.99
CA THR A 53 18.76 26.43 -14.76
C THR A 53 19.52 26.75 -16.03
N PRO A 54 18.93 26.64 -17.22
CA PRO A 54 19.60 26.99 -18.49
C PRO A 54 20.04 28.45 -18.52
N MET A 55 21.16 28.72 -19.17
CA MET A 55 21.73 30.07 -19.26
C MET A 55 20.77 31.10 -19.92
N SER A 56 19.87 30.65 -20.77
CA SER A 56 18.79 31.47 -21.34
C SER A 56 17.78 31.98 -20.30
N GLN A 57 17.77 31.40 -19.10
CA GLN A 57 16.90 31.75 -17.98
C GLN A 57 17.72 32.08 -16.71
N PHE A 58 18.90 32.66 -16.86
CA PHE A 58 19.88 32.89 -15.80
C PHE A 58 19.33 33.66 -14.56
N ALA A 59 18.25 34.39 -14.72
CA ALA A 59 17.60 35.13 -13.61
C ALA A 59 16.53 34.30 -12.87
N ALA A 60 16.28 33.05 -13.30
CA ALA A 60 15.31 32.14 -12.67
C ALA A 60 16.00 31.09 -11.78
N ARG A 61 15.24 30.52 -10.85
CA ARG A 61 15.60 29.30 -10.09
C ARG A 61 14.73 28.14 -10.57
N SER A 62 15.37 27.01 -10.91
CA SER A 62 14.67 25.77 -11.28
C SER A 62 14.82 24.76 -10.16
N TYR A 63 13.74 24.12 -9.78
CA TYR A 63 13.74 23.09 -8.74
C TYR A 63 12.66 22.03 -8.99
N LYS A 64 12.83 20.85 -8.40
CA LYS A 64 11.82 19.80 -8.28
C LYS A 64 11.21 19.88 -6.89
N LYS A 65 9.89 19.82 -6.79
CA LYS A 65 9.17 19.77 -5.53
C LYS A 65 8.29 18.54 -5.50
N PRO A 66 8.46 17.61 -4.52
CA PRO A 66 7.51 16.53 -4.27
C PRO A 66 6.14 17.11 -3.91
N VAL A 67 5.09 16.52 -4.46
CA VAL A 67 3.69 16.84 -4.12
C VAL A 67 2.88 15.56 -4.06
N PRO A 68 1.86 15.47 -3.18
CA PRO A 68 0.99 14.29 -3.14
C PRO A 68 0.19 14.14 -4.43
N TYR A 69 -0.17 12.92 -4.77
CA TYR A 69 -1.10 12.65 -5.85
C TYR A 69 -2.53 13.09 -5.49
N GLY A 70 -2.98 12.83 -4.27
CA GLY A 70 -4.33 13.08 -3.78
C GLY A 70 -4.93 11.86 -3.12
N VAL A 71 -5.99 11.28 -3.71
CA VAL A 71 -6.66 10.08 -3.20
C VAL A 71 -6.05 8.83 -3.83
N VAL A 72 -5.42 8.01 -3.01
CA VAL A 72 -4.73 6.77 -3.45
C VAL A 72 -5.56 5.54 -3.09
N LEU A 73 -5.74 4.64 -4.04
CA LEU A 73 -6.27 3.30 -3.79
C LEU A 73 -5.11 2.31 -3.62
N VAL A 74 -5.06 1.63 -2.47
CA VAL A 74 -4.13 0.51 -2.21
C VAL A 74 -4.93 -0.79 -2.18
N MET A 75 -4.63 -1.72 -3.08
CA MET A 75 -5.24 -3.06 -3.14
C MET A 75 -4.19 -4.12 -2.86
N SER A 76 -4.37 -4.87 -1.77
CA SER A 76 -3.37 -5.83 -1.29
C SER A 76 -3.82 -7.29 -1.40
N PRO A 77 -2.86 -8.25 -1.54
CA PRO A 77 -3.12 -9.67 -1.66
C PRO A 77 -3.29 -10.35 -0.29
N TRP A 78 -3.45 -11.67 -0.32
CA TRP A 78 -3.69 -12.52 0.85
C TRP A 78 -2.44 -13.19 1.45
N ASN A 79 -1.33 -13.26 0.70
CA ASN A 79 -0.16 -14.07 1.09
C ASN A 79 0.74 -13.41 2.15
N TYR A 80 0.83 -12.09 2.15
CA TYR A 80 1.45 -11.25 3.18
C TYR A 80 0.50 -10.09 3.50
N PRO A 81 -0.68 -10.40 4.06
CA PRO A 81 -1.81 -9.46 4.06
C PRO A 81 -1.57 -8.24 4.94
N PHE A 82 -0.83 -8.37 6.02
CA PHE A 82 -0.51 -7.24 6.90
C PHE A 82 0.57 -6.35 6.27
N LEU A 83 1.70 -6.94 5.86
CA LEU A 83 2.82 -6.22 5.24
C LEU A 83 2.36 -5.44 4.00
N LEU A 84 1.79 -6.17 3.02
CA LEU A 84 1.44 -5.59 1.72
C LEU A 84 0.21 -4.67 1.75
N SER A 85 -0.45 -4.55 2.90
CA SER A 85 -1.46 -3.52 3.16
C SER A 85 -0.85 -2.29 3.82
N ILE A 86 0.00 -2.50 4.84
CA ILE A 86 0.45 -1.40 5.70
C ILE A 86 1.68 -0.68 5.13
N GLU A 87 2.60 -1.36 4.47
CA GLU A 87 3.77 -0.73 3.88
C GLU A 87 3.39 0.31 2.81
N PRO A 88 2.57 -0.02 1.78
CA PRO A 88 2.11 1.00 0.83
C PRO A 88 1.23 2.10 1.45
N LEU A 89 0.51 1.80 2.53
CA LEU A 89 -0.23 2.80 3.30
C LEU A 89 0.72 3.81 3.95
N ILE A 90 1.82 3.33 4.57
CA ILE A 90 2.84 4.19 5.18
C ILE A 90 3.42 5.13 4.14
N ASP A 91 3.81 4.61 2.99
CA ASP A 91 4.44 5.38 1.91
C ASP A 91 3.49 6.42 1.32
N ALA A 92 2.24 6.04 1.10
CA ALA A 92 1.22 6.95 0.60
C ALA A 92 0.94 8.10 1.59
N LEU A 93 0.85 7.81 2.90
CA LEU A 93 0.66 8.81 3.95
C LEU A 93 1.88 9.71 4.11
N ALA A 94 3.09 9.14 4.09
CA ALA A 94 4.34 9.91 4.15
C ALA A 94 4.48 10.89 2.99
N ALA A 95 3.97 10.51 1.80
CA ALA A 95 3.90 11.39 0.63
C ALA A 95 2.76 12.43 0.69
N GLY A 96 1.94 12.46 1.76
CA GLY A 96 0.88 13.43 1.98
C GLY A 96 -0.46 13.10 1.30
N ASN A 97 -0.68 11.85 0.91
CA ASN A 97 -1.93 11.39 0.28
C ASN A 97 -2.98 10.99 1.30
N THR A 98 -4.24 10.93 0.87
CA THR A 98 -5.31 10.20 1.54
C THR A 98 -5.44 8.80 0.92
N VAL A 99 -5.86 7.80 1.70
CA VAL A 99 -5.80 6.40 1.26
C VAL A 99 -7.13 5.68 1.44
N ILE A 100 -7.58 5.04 0.38
CA ILE A 100 -8.57 3.96 0.45
C ILE A 100 -7.80 2.64 0.37
N LEU A 101 -7.85 1.88 1.46
CA LEU A 101 -7.19 0.58 1.57
C LEU A 101 -8.19 -0.55 1.35
N LYS A 102 -7.90 -1.44 0.41
CA LYS A 102 -8.72 -2.62 0.09
C LYS A 102 -7.91 -3.91 0.30
N PRO A 103 -7.89 -4.44 1.54
CA PRO A 103 -7.27 -5.72 1.82
C PRO A 103 -8.01 -6.88 1.16
N SER A 104 -7.36 -8.04 1.05
CA SER A 104 -7.91 -9.22 0.42
C SER A 104 -9.05 -9.84 1.23
N ALA A 105 -10.12 -10.27 0.57
CA ALA A 105 -11.18 -11.06 1.18
C ALA A 105 -10.73 -12.48 1.60
N TYR A 106 -9.59 -12.96 1.09
CA TYR A 106 -9.03 -14.27 1.42
C TYR A 106 -8.20 -14.30 2.70
N SER A 107 -8.03 -13.16 3.36
CA SER A 107 -7.41 -13.03 4.69
C SER A 107 -8.34 -12.24 5.63
N PRO A 108 -9.49 -12.81 6.00
CA PRO A 108 -10.56 -12.08 6.69
C PRO A 108 -10.20 -11.63 8.11
N ALA A 109 -9.43 -12.42 8.87
CA ALA A 109 -9.01 -12.06 10.22
C ALA A 109 -8.06 -10.87 10.19
N THR A 110 -7.05 -10.89 9.31
CA THR A 110 -6.11 -9.79 9.11
C THR A 110 -6.82 -8.55 8.58
N THR A 111 -7.75 -8.70 7.63
CA THR A 111 -8.56 -7.58 7.09
C THR A 111 -9.38 -6.89 8.18
N THR A 112 -10.02 -7.67 9.08
CA THR A 112 -10.80 -7.14 10.20
C THR A 112 -9.90 -6.39 11.19
N LEU A 113 -8.72 -6.93 11.47
CA LEU A 113 -7.73 -6.27 12.32
C LEU A 113 -7.25 -4.96 11.70
N ILE A 114 -6.88 -4.94 10.41
CA ILE A 114 -6.46 -3.73 9.70
C ILE A 114 -7.55 -2.66 9.76
N GLN A 115 -8.81 -3.03 9.55
CA GLN A 115 -9.94 -2.10 9.67
C GLN A 115 -10.07 -1.51 11.08
N THR A 116 -9.85 -2.33 12.11
CA THR A 116 -9.87 -1.89 13.52
C THR A 116 -8.73 -0.91 13.79
N LEU A 117 -7.50 -1.26 13.40
CA LEU A 117 -6.32 -0.41 13.57
C LEU A 117 -6.45 0.93 12.82
N ALA A 118 -7.00 0.90 11.61
CA ALA A 118 -7.22 2.12 10.84
C ALA A 118 -8.18 3.07 11.57
N ARG A 119 -9.30 2.56 12.11
CA ARG A 119 -10.27 3.35 12.88
C ARG A 119 -9.72 3.89 14.21
N GLU A 120 -8.78 3.18 14.81
CA GLU A 120 -8.12 3.63 16.04
C GLU A 120 -7.06 4.71 15.80
N CYS A 121 -6.41 4.69 14.63
CA CYS A 121 -5.24 5.52 14.36
C CYS A 121 -5.53 6.74 13.48
N PHE A 122 -6.59 6.69 12.66
CA PHE A 122 -6.83 7.69 11.62
C PHE A 122 -8.29 8.12 11.55
N GLU A 123 -8.51 9.38 11.18
CA GLU A 123 -9.83 9.85 10.76
C GLU A 123 -10.22 9.19 9.41
N PRO A 124 -11.52 8.88 9.20
CA PRO A 124 -11.98 8.20 7.99
C PRO A 124 -11.66 8.94 6.68
N GLU A 125 -11.55 10.27 6.75
CA GLU A 125 -11.18 11.12 5.62
C GLU A 125 -9.71 10.97 5.22
N LEU A 126 -8.86 10.54 6.15
CA LEU A 126 -7.44 10.29 5.87
C LEU A 126 -7.19 8.86 5.41
N VAL A 127 -7.75 7.88 6.14
CA VAL A 127 -7.62 6.45 5.81
C VAL A 127 -8.97 5.75 5.97
N SER A 128 -9.49 5.22 4.88
CA SER A 128 -10.68 4.37 4.88
C SER A 128 -10.34 2.95 4.42
N VAL A 129 -10.86 1.95 5.14
CA VAL A 129 -10.68 0.53 4.79
C VAL A 129 -11.99 -0.02 4.24
N VAL A 130 -11.96 -0.45 3.00
CA VAL A 130 -13.08 -1.13 2.32
C VAL A 130 -12.84 -2.63 2.35
N THR A 131 -13.76 -3.36 2.99
CA THR A 131 -13.75 -4.83 3.04
C THR A 131 -14.66 -5.39 1.95
N GLY A 132 -14.50 -6.67 1.63
CA GLY A 132 -15.35 -7.35 0.65
C GLY A 132 -14.55 -8.02 -0.47
N GLY A 133 -15.24 -8.56 -1.46
CA GLY A 133 -14.69 -9.42 -2.49
C GLY A 133 -14.62 -8.75 -3.87
N ARG A 134 -15.03 -9.54 -4.88
CA ARG A 134 -14.92 -9.12 -6.29
C ARG A 134 -15.82 -7.93 -6.63
N ASP A 135 -17.03 -7.89 -6.06
CA ASP A 135 -18.00 -6.85 -6.36
C ASP A 135 -17.52 -5.49 -5.84
N GLU A 136 -16.98 -5.46 -4.62
CA GLU A 136 -16.38 -4.25 -4.03
C GLU A 136 -15.13 -3.82 -4.80
N ASN A 137 -14.28 -4.76 -5.23
CA ASN A 137 -13.14 -4.45 -6.10
C ASN A 137 -13.59 -3.78 -7.41
N THR A 138 -14.62 -4.35 -8.06
CA THR A 138 -15.16 -3.80 -9.30
C THR A 138 -15.76 -2.42 -9.06
N HIS A 139 -16.48 -2.23 -7.95
CA HIS A 139 -17.05 -0.93 -7.59
C HIS A 139 -15.96 0.12 -7.38
N LEU A 140 -14.92 -0.18 -6.63
CA LEU A 140 -13.79 0.73 -6.40
C LEU A 140 -13.08 1.09 -7.71
N LEU A 141 -12.78 0.10 -8.55
CA LEU A 141 -12.09 0.33 -9.82
C LEU A 141 -12.93 1.12 -10.86
N ASN A 142 -14.22 1.34 -10.62
CA ASN A 142 -15.06 2.23 -11.41
C ASN A 142 -15.09 3.67 -10.84
N GLN A 143 -14.40 3.93 -9.72
CA GLN A 143 -14.26 5.29 -9.18
C GLN A 143 -12.97 5.93 -9.70
N HIS A 144 -12.92 7.25 -9.65
CA HIS A 144 -11.70 8.00 -9.94
C HIS A 144 -10.77 8.04 -8.72
N PHE A 145 -9.51 7.68 -8.94
CA PHE A 145 -8.41 7.84 -8.00
C PHE A 145 -7.29 8.61 -8.66
N ASP A 146 -6.47 9.29 -7.86
CA ASP A 146 -5.30 10.01 -8.36
C ASP A 146 -4.09 9.09 -8.52
N TYR A 147 -4.10 7.94 -7.82
CA TYR A 147 -3.09 6.87 -7.95
C TYR A 147 -3.66 5.52 -7.50
N ILE A 148 -3.21 4.42 -8.12
CA ILE A 148 -3.57 3.05 -7.69
C ILE A 148 -2.30 2.24 -7.48
N PHE A 149 -2.13 1.68 -6.27
CA PHE A 149 -1.11 0.69 -5.95
C PHE A 149 -1.79 -0.69 -5.80
N PHE A 150 -1.41 -1.62 -6.63
CA PHE A 150 -2.01 -2.96 -6.66
C PHE A 150 -0.93 -4.03 -6.55
N THR A 151 -1.11 -4.96 -5.61
CA THR A 151 -0.31 -6.19 -5.52
C THR A 151 -1.20 -7.41 -5.68
N GLY A 152 -0.87 -8.30 -6.64
CA GLY A 152 -1.67 -9.51 -6.88
C GLY A 152 -1.35 -10.23 -8.18
N SER A 153 -2.36 -10.87 -8.77
CA SER A 153 -2.19 -11.64 -10.00
C SER A 153 -2.08 -10.75 -11.24
N GLN A 154 -1.37 -11.22 -12.26
CA GLN A 154 -1.29 -10.54 -13.56
C GLN A 154 -2.67 -10.34 -14.22
N HIS A 155 -3.61 -11.27 -13.99
CA HIS A 155 -4.96 -11.17 -14.53
C HIS A 155 -5.68 -9.94 -13.97
N VAL A 156 -5.73 -9.81 -12.64
CA VAL A 156 -6.37 -8.66 -11.98
C VAL A 156 -5.57 -7.37 -12.23
N GLY A 157 -4.24 -7.43 -12.29
CA GLY A 157 -3.42 -6.27 -12.64
C GLY A 157 -3.78 -5.65 -14.01
N ARG A 158 -4.09 -6.50 -15.02
CA ARG A 158 -4.59 -6.01 -16.32
C ARG A 158 -5.95 -5.33 -16.19
N GLU A 159 -6.86 -5.86 -15.36
CA GLU A 159 -8.16 -5.23 -15.09
C GLU A 159 -7.99 -3.87 -14.41
N VAL A 160 -7.11 -3.79 -13.40
CA VAL A 160 -6.77 -2.53 -12.72
C VAL A 160 -6.25 -1.50 -13.73
N MET A 161 -5.27 -1.87 -14.55
CA MET A 161 -4.70 -0.99 -15.56
C MET A 161 -5.75 -0.52 -16.59
N ALA A 162 -6.61 -1.44 -17.07
CA ALA A 162 -7.67 -1.12 -18.01
C ALA A 162 -8.71 -0.15 -17.42
N LYS A 163 -9.03 -0.28 -16.14
CA LYS A 163 -9.94 0.64 -15.44
C LYS A 163 -9.29 2.00 -15.17
N ALA A 164 -8.07 2.00 -14.67
CA ALA A 164 -7.30 3.21 -14.41
C ALA A 164 -7.11 4.08 -15.67
N SER A 165 -6.90 3.44 -16.82
CA SER A 165 -6.71 4.15 -18.10
C SER A 165 -7.92 5.02 -18.52
N GLN A 166 -9.13 4.72 -18.05
CA GLN A 166 -10.33 5.52 -18.33
C GLN A 166 -10.25 6.92 -17.71
N PHE A 167 -9.49 7.06 -16.62
CA PHE A 167 -9.29 8.31 -15.89
C PHE A 167 -7.85 8.85 -16.05
N LEU A 168 -7.02 8.18 -16.83
CA LEU A 168 -5.57 8.45 -16.93
C LEU A 168 -4.84 8.34 -15.57
N THR A 169 -5.39 7.56 -14.64
CA THR A 169 -4.81 7.33 -13.33
C THR A 169 -3.52 6.54 -13.44
N PRO A 170 -2.38 7.02 -12.91
CA PRO A 170 -1.15 6.25 -12.84
C PRO A 170 -1.29 5.05 -11.90
N VAL A 171 -0.62 3.94 -12.26
CA VAL A 171 -0.69 2.70 -11.49
C VAL A 171 0.70 2.13 -11.24
N THR A 172 0.92 1.57 -10.04
CA THR A 172 1.99 0.61 -9.76
C THR A 172 1.36 -0.76 -9.60
N LEU A 173 1.93 -1.74 -10.32
CA LEU A 173 1.46 -3.12 -10.33
C LEU A 173 2.59 -4.04 -9.86
N GLU A 174 2.47 -4.57 -8.64
CA GLU A 174 3.32 -5.61 -8.11
C GLU A 174 2.68 -6.98 -8.38
N LEU A 175 3.31 -7.79 -9.25
CA LEU A 175 2.69 -8.97 -9.82
C LEU A 175 3.51 -10.24 -9.55
N GLY A 176 2.89 -11.40 -9.77
CA GLY A 176 3.55 -12.69 -9.57
C GLY A 176 4.68 -12.95 -10.55
N GLY A 177 5.60 -13.81 -10.14
CA GLY A 177 6.77 -14.25 -10.91
C GLY A 177 6.56 -15.60 -11.59
N LYS A 178 7.68 -16.20 -12.06
CA LYS A 178 7.74 -17.50 -12.75
C LYS A 178 8.56 -18.53 -11.96
N SER A 179 8.53 -18.48 -10.63
CA SER A 179 9.31 -19.39 -9.79
C SER A 179 8.76 -20.82 -9.91
N PRO A 180 9.52 -21.80 -10.47
CA PRO A 180 9.07 -23.17 -10.57
C PRO A 180 9.10 -23.85 -9.20
N CYS A 181 8.08 -24.65 -8.92
CA CYS A 181 8.02 -25.52 -7.75
C CYS A 181 7.93 -26.97 -8.23
N ILE A 182 8.93 -27.78 -7.89
CA ILE A 182 8.96 -29.22 -8.22
C ILE A 182 8.66 -29.98 -6.93
N VAL A 183 7.56 -30.74 -6.94
CA VAL A 183 7.17 -31.60 -5.82
C VAL A 183 7.45 -33.05 -6.24
N ASP A 184 8.35 -33.73 -5.52
CA ASP A 184 8.62 -35.15 -5.68
C ASP A 184 7.59 -35.99 -4.92
N ARG A 185 7.51 -37.30 -5.25
CA ARG A 185 6.54 -38.25 -4.67
C ARG A 185 6.98 -38.75 -3.31
#